data_df6342175ceb2223f38596d48b4fb245
#
_entry.id   df6342175ceb2223f38596d48b4fb245
#
_cell.length_a   1.000
_cell.length_b   1.000
_cell.length_c   1.000
_cell.angle_alpha   90.00
_cell.angle_beta   90.00
_cell.angle_gamma   90.00
#
_symmetry.space_group_name_H-M   'P 1'
#
loop_
_entity.id
_entity.type
_entity.pdbx_description
1 polymer ?
#
loop_
_entity_poly.entity_id
_entity_poly.type
_entity_poly.pdbx_seq_one_letter_code
_entity_poly.pdbx_strand_id
1 'polypeptide(L)'
;IYNSNMKKYIRTYDNVLPDALCKTLIDKFEINKDQHIKTDLDDHRHFTEINLNEHQDWNMMVKALYNGLKPYIAQYKEDCDIQPKQWPDNYGFEQIRMKRYLPNDKDEFKNHVDVGDYASARRFMVFFLYLNDNYGGHTYFSEYDTVVQPKAGKLLMFPPTWTYLHAGHKPIETPKYIIGSYLHYL
;
A
#
# COMPACT_ATOMS: atom_id res chain seq x y z
N ILE A 1 6.77 -26.83 -6.86
CA ILE A 1 6.40 -27.27 -5.50
C ILE A 1 6.95 -26.28 -4.43
N TYR A 2 8.01 -25.48 -4.71
CA TYR A 2 8.65 -24.60 -3.73
C TYR A 2 7.98 -23.22 -3.53
N ASN A 3 7.09 -22.76 -4.44
CA ASN A 3 6.51 -21.41 -4.39
C ASN A 3 5.27 -21.25 -3.48
N SER A 4 4.65 -22.34 -3.02
CA SER A 4 3.38 -22.25 -2.26
C SER A 4 3.54 -21.71 -0.85
N ASN A 5 4.69 -21.93 -0.19
CA ASN A 5 4.88 -21.52 1.20
C ASN A 5 5.09 -20.00 1.39
N MET A 6 5.73 -19.32 0.43
CA MET A 6 5.97 -17.88 0.53
C MET A 6 4.72 -17.05 0.17
N LYS A 7 3.86 -17.57 -0.70
CA LYS A 7 2.58 -16.95 -1.06
C LYS A 7 1.68 -16.70 0.15
N LYS A 8 1.80 -17.51 1.22
CA LYS A 8 1.00 -17.36 2.45
C LYS A 8 1.18 -16.00 3.12
N TYR A 9 2.29 -15.30 2.87
CA TYR A 9 2.57 -13.98 3.44
C TYR A 9 1.99 -12.82 2.64
N ILE A 10 1.38 -13.08 1.48
CA ILE A 10 0.58 -12.09 0.74
C ILE A 10 -0.86 -12.22 1.23
N ARG A 11 -1.32 -11.28 2.07
CA ARG A 11 -2.64 -11.31 2.69
C ARG A 11 -3.47 -10.12 2.28
N THR A 12 -4.76 -10.35 2.09
CA THR A 12 -5.74 -9.29 1.86
C THR A 12 -6.86 -9.37 2.89
N TYR A 13 -7.34 -8.19 3.29
CA TYR A 13 -8.46 -8.03 4.22
C TYR A 13 -9.46 -7.06 3.59
N ASP A 14 -10.70 -7.50 3.45
CA ASP A 14 -11.78 -6.68 2.92
C ASP A 14 -12.43 -5.82 4.02
N ASN A 15 -13.04 -4.71 3.62
CA ASN A 15 -13.80 -3.82 4.50
C ASN A 15 -13.02 -3.27 5.70
N VAL A 16 -11.72 -3.04 5.53
CA VAL A 16 -10.85 -2.44 6.57
C VAL A 16 -11.24 -0.99 6.85
N LEU A 17 -11.66 -0.26 5.81
CA LEU A 17 -12.26 1.07 5.93
C LEU A 17 -13.68 1.05 5.36
N PRO A 18 -14.61 1.81 5.98
CA PRO A 18 -15.92 2.06 5.39
C PRO A 18 -15.82 2.80 4.06
N ASP A 19 -16.69 2.50 3.10
CA ASP A 19 -16.74 3.17 1.79
C ASP A 19 -16.87 4.69 1.90
N ALA A 20 -17.65 5.16 2.88
CA ALA A 20 -17.81 6.60 3.14
C ALA A 20 -16.47 7.27 3.50
N LEU A 21 -15.60 6.61 4.27
CA LEU A 21 -14.28 7.14 4.61
C LEU A 21 -13.35 7.09 3.40
N CYS A 22 -13.40 6.02 2.62
CA CYS A 22 -12.64 5.93 1.36
C CYS A 22 -12.99 7.09 0.44
N LYS A 23 -14.29 7.36 0.26
CA LYS A 23 -14.77 8.49 -0.54
C LYS A 23 -14.29 9.84 0.02
N THR A 24 -14.39 10.04 1.32
CA THR A 24 -13.94 11.28 1.97
C THR A 24 -12.44 11.53 1.74
N LEU A 25 -11.62 10.48 1.83
CA LEU A 25 -10.18 10.57 1.55
C LEU A 25 -9.90 10.97 0.10
N ILE A 26 -10.62 10.36 -0.85
CA ILE A 26 -10.49 10.69 -2.29
C ILE A 26 -10.91 12.14 -2.55
N ASP A 27 -12.08 12.56 -2.06
CA ASP A 27 -12.59 13.91 -2.25
C ASP A 27 -11.60 14.95 -1.68
N LYS A 28 -11.04 14.69 -0.48
CA LYS A 28 -10.04 15.57 0.14
C LYS A 28 -8.75 15.60 -0.68
N PHE A 29 -8.28 14.48 -1.21
CA PHE A 29 -7.11 14.44 -2.09
C PHE A 29 -7.32 15.33 -3.32
N GLU A 30 -8.47 15.22 -3.99
CA GLU A 30 -8.75 15.98 -5.21
C GLU A 30 -8.94 17.48 -4.98
N ILE A 31 -9.37 17.91 -3.78
CA ILE A 31 -9.50 19.31 -3.41
C ILE A 31 -8.12 19.93 -3.15
N ASN A 32 -7.22 19.23 -2.48
CA ASN A 32 -5.91 19.75 -2.05
C ASN A 32 -4.84 19.61 -3.14
N LYS A 33 -5.09 20.16 -4.31
CA LYS A 33 -4.16 20.07 -5.47
C LYS A 33 -2.81 20.75 -5.25
N ASP A 34 -2.76 21.73 -4.37
CA ASP A 34 -1.55 22.44 -3.95
C ASP A 34 -0.59 21.55 -3.15
N GLN A 35 -1.10 20.47 -2.55
CA GLN A 35 -0.30 19.46 -1.82
C GLN A 35 0.17 18.32 -2.73
N HIS A 36 -0.24 18.27 -3.98
CA HIS A 36 0.12 17.21 -4.91
C HIS A 36 1.59 17.26 -5.32
N ILE A 37 2.26 16.12 -5.21
CA ILE A 37 3.59 15.89 -5.74
C ILE A 37 3.49 14.87 -6.86
N LYS A 38 3.97 15.23 -8.05
CA LYS A 38 4.07 14.29 -9.17
C LYS A 38 5.37 13.51 -9.06
N THR A 39 5.26 12.20 -9.10
CA THR A 39 6.38 11.29 -9.28
C THR A 39 6.42 10.88 -10.74
N ASP A 40 7.54 11.19 -11.41
CA ASP A 40 7.78 10.90 -12.83
C ASP A 40 9.24 10.46 -12.95
N LEU A 41 9.51 9.18 -12.68
CA LEU A 41 10.85 8.62 -12.62
C LEU A 41 11.07 7.58 -13.73
N ASP A 42 11.82 7.97 -14.76
CA ASP A 42 12.48 7.11 -15.75
C ASP A 42 11.63 5.92 -16.26
N ASP A 43 10.42 6.16 -16.75
CA ASP A 43 9.55 5.09 -17.27
C ASP A 43 9.23 3.96 -16.27
N HIS A 44 9.58 4.15 -15.00
CA HIS A 44 9.46 3.11 -13.98
C HIS A 44 8.30 3.36 -13.02
N ARG A 45 8.05 4.62 -12.67
CA ARG A 45 7.14 5.00 -11.59
C ARG A 45 6.48 6.34 -11.88
N HIS A 46 5.18 6.31 -12.18
CA HIS A 46 4.38 7.50 -12.50
C HIS A 46 3.09 7.52 -11.69
N PHE A 47 2.90 8.53 -10.88
CA PHE A 47 1.68 8.79 -10.10
C PHE A 47 1.72 10.20 -9.49
N THR A 48 0.58 10.62 -8.95
CA THR A 48 0.51 11.82 -8.08
C THR A 48 0.33 11.37 -6.64
N GLU A 49 1.06 11.96 -5.69
CA GLU A 49 0.96 11.61 -4.28
C GLU A 49 0.82 12.82 -3.36
N ILE A 50 0.31 12.58 -2.15
CA ILE A 50 0.38 13.47 -0.98
C ILE A 50 0.99 12.65 0.16
N ASN A 51 2.02 13.20 0.83
CA ASN A 51 2.46 12.69 2.12
C ASN A 51 1.56 13.28 3.19
N LEU A 52 0.62 12.48 3.70
CA LEU A 52 -0.41 12.97 4.63
C LEU A 52 0.17 13.49 5.94
N ASN A 53 1.32 12.97 6.37
CA ASN A 53 1.95 13.37 7.62
C ASN A 53 2.63 14.76 7.55
N GLU A 54 2.86 15.31 6.36
CA GLU A 54 3.47 16.63 6.18
C GLU A 54 2.44 17.79 6.26
N HIS A 55 1.14 17.47 6.34
CA HIS A 55 0.06 18.44 6.30
C HIS A 55 -0.84 18.34 7.52
N GLN A 56 -0.96 19.42 8.29
CA GLN A 56 -1.74 19.43 9.54
C GLN A 56 -3.24 19.13 9.33
N ASP A 57 -3.80 19.54 8.21
CA ASP A 57 -5.20 19.29 7.86
C ASP A 57 -5.54 17.82 7.60
N TRP A 58 -4.53 16.94 7.52
CA TRP A 58 -4.68 15.50 7.45
C TRP A 58 -4.52 14.75 8.79
N ASN A 59 -4.11 15.42 9.85
CA ASN A 59 -3.75 14.78 11.13
C ASN A 59 -4.85 13.87 11.70
N MET A 60 -6.11 14.26 11.62
CA MET A 60 -7.22 13.42 12.09
C MET A 60 -7.37 12.16 11.25
N MET A 61 -7.22 12.26 9.94
CA MET A 61 -7.31 11.11 9.02
C MET A 61 -6.11 10.17 9.19
N VAL A 62 -4.92 10.72 9.33
CA VAL A 62 -3.69 9.94 9.63
C VAL A 62 -3.88 9.13 10.91
N LYS A 63 -4.39 9.74 11.98
CA LYS A 63 -4.68 9.05 13.23
C LYS A 63 -5.73 7.94 13.06
N ALA A 64 -6.79 8.23 12.32
CA ALA A 64 -7.84 7.25 12.02
C ALA A 64 -7.30 6.07 11.20
N LEU A 65 -6.45 6.34 10.21
CA LEU A 65 -5.81 5.31 9.39
C LEU A 65 -4.90 4.40 10.23
N TYR A 66 -4.01 4.95 11.04
CA TYR A 66 -3.17 4.12 11.93
C TYR A 66 -4.02 3.27 12.88
N ASN A 67 -5.06 3.82 13.46
CA ASN A 67 -5.96 3.07 14.35
C ASN A 67 -6.72 1.97 13.60
N GLY A 68 -7.13 2.22 12.36
CA GLY A 68 -7.79 1.22 11.51
C GLY A 68 -6.85 0.08 11.07
N LEU A 69 -5.57 0.38 10.87
CA LEU A 69 -4.57 -0.61 10.42
C LEU A 69 -4.03 -1.49 11.56
N LYS A 70 -3.91 -0.95 12.77
CA LYS A 70 -3.33 -1.67 13.92
C LYS A 70 -3.91 -3.06 14.19
N PRO A 71 -5.23 -3.29 14.17
CA PRO A 71 -5.80 -4.63 14.44
C PRO A 71 -5.31 -5.69 13.45
N TYR A 72 -5.03 -5.29 12.21
CA TYR A 72 -4.58 -6.21 11.16
C TYR A 72 -3.13 -6.68 11.31
N ILE A 73 -2.33 -6.01 12.14
CA ILE A 73 -1.00 -6.51 12.52
C ILE A 73 -1.14 -7.82 13.29
N ALA A 74 -2.03 -7.87 14.28
CA ALA A 74 -2.29 -9.09 15.06
C ALA A 74 -2.91 -10.17 14.18
N GLN A 75 -3.91 -9.82 13.36
CA GLN A 75 -4.56 -10.73 12.44
C GLN A 75 -3.57 -11.35 11.43
N TYR A 76 -2.71 -10.52 10.84
CA TYR A 76 -1.67 -10.99 9.92
C TYR A 76 -0.71 -11.98 10.58
N LYS A 77 -0.28 -11.71 11.81
CA LYS A 77 0.60 -12.61 12.57
C LYS A 77 -0.05 -13.97 12.81
N GLU A 78 -1.32 -13.98 13.15
CA GLU A 78 -2.10 -15.21 13.34
C GLU A 78 -2.27 -15.96 12.01
N ASP A 79 -2.74 -15.30 10.96
CA ASP A 79 -3.01 -15.90 9.65
C ASP A 79 -1.77 -16.49 8.96
N CYS A 80 -0.60 -15.93 9.27
CA CYS A 80 0.68 -16.35 8.70
C CYS A 80 1.49 -17.26 9.65
N ASP A 81 0.96 -17.57 10.83
CA ASP A 81 1.67 -18.36 11.87
C ASP A 81 3.05 -17.76 12.22
N ILE A 82 3.07 -16.44 12.44
CA ILE A 82 4.31 -15.72 12.79
C ILE A 82 4.65 -15.98 14.26
N GLN A 83 5.78 -16.60 14.50
CA GLN A 83 6.25 -16.88 15.85
C GLN A 83 6.76 -15.61 16.56
N PRO A 84 6.68 -15.50 17.89
CA PRO A 84 7.07 -14.29 18.62
C PRO A 84 8.47 -13.78 18.28
N LYS A 85 9.44 -14.66 18.07
CA LYS A 85 10.82 -14.28 17.70
C LYS A 85 11.02 -13.83 16.26
N GLN A 86 10.01 -13.99 15.41
CA GLN A 86 10.04 -13.52 14.01
C GLN A 86 9.56 -12.08 13.85
N TRP A 87 9.00 -11.50 14.91
CA TRP A 87 8.49 -10.14 14.90
C TRP A 87 9.28 -9.25 15.85
N PRO A 88 9.66 -8.03 15.47
CA PRO A 88 10.42 -7.15 16.34
C PRO A 88 9.59 -6.71 17.56
N ASP A 89 10.24 -6.57 18.72
CA ASP A 89 9.61 -6.05 19.94
C ASP A 89 9.25 -4.56 19.81
N ASN A 90 10.11 -3.80 19.11
CA ASN A 90 9.94 -2.37 18.89
C ASN A 90 9.83 -2.06 17.39
N TYR A 91 8.73 -1.44 17.01
CA TYR A 91 8.45 -1.04 15.62
C TYR A 91 7.48 0.13 15.59
N GLY A 92 7.46 0.82 14.47
CA GLY A 92 6.54 1.92 14.21
C GLY A 92 6.04 1.96 12.78
N PHE A 93 4.99 2.72 12.56
CA PHE A 93 4.55 3.05 11.20
C PHE A 93 5.43 4.12 10.58
N GLU A 94 5.74 3.98 9.30
CA GLU A 94 6.23 5.07 8.48
C GLU A 94 5.11 6.06 8.17
N GLN A 95 5.49 7.19 7.56
CA GLN A 95 4.55 8.19 7.08
C GLN A 95 3.58 7.57 6.06
N ILE A 96 2.35 8.03 6.11
CA ILE A 96 1.30 7.60 5.19
C ILE A 96 1.35 8.44 3.93
N ARG A 97 1.41 7.77 2.78
CA ARG A 97 1.34 8.39 1.45
C ARG A 97 0.08 7.95 0.74
N MET A 98 -0.70 8.92 0.27
CA MET A 98 -1.84 8.65 -0.60
C MET A 98 -1.43 8.90 -2.04
N LYS A 99 -1.76 7.97 -2.94
CA LYS A 99 -1.36 8.00 -4.35
C LYS A 99 -2.57 7.87 -5.26
N ARG A 100 -2.54 8.62 -6.35
CA ARG A 100 -3.48 8.51 -7.45
C ARG A 100 -2.76 8.10 -8.72
N TYR A 101 -3.30 7.10 -9.39
CA TYR A 101 -2.91 6.68 -10.73
C TYR A 101 -4.05 6.99 -11.68
N LEU A 102 -3.79 7.76 -12.73
CA LEU A 102 -4.78 8.10 -13.76
C LEU A 102 -4.86 6.99 -14.82
N PRO A 103 -6.03 6.82 -15.48
CA PRO A 103 -6.18 5.91 -16.61
C PRO A 103 -5.56 6.54 -17.88
N ASN A 104 -4.26 6.60 -17.89
CA ASN A 104 -3.45 7.10 -19.00
C ASN A 104 -2.36 6.07 -19.35
N ASP A 105 -1.55 6.37 -20.37
CA ASP A 105 -0.53 5.44 -20.84
C ASP A 105 0.72 5.36 -19.93
N LYS A 106 0.79 6.18 -18.91
CA LYS A 106 1.99 6.33 -18.06
C LYS A 106 1.83 5.86 -16.63
N ASP A 107 0.70 6.19 -15.98
CA ASP A 107 0.55 6.02 -14.53
C ASP A 107 0.54 4.55 -14.13
N GLU A 108 1.70 4.09 -13.65
CA GLU A 108 1.94 2.74 -13.16
C GLU A 108 3.13 2.73 -12.21
N PHE A 109 3.32 1.62 -11.55
CA PHE A 109 4.57 1.31 -10.87
C PHE A 109 5.04 -0.07 -11.35
N LYS A 110 6.05 -0.08 -12.23
CA LYS A 110 6.59 -1.32 -12.80
C LYS A 110 7.19 -2.22 -11.72
N ASN A 111 7.60 -3.41 -12.08
CA ASN A 111 8.17 -4.40 -11.17
C ASN A 111 9.26 -3.80 -10.29
N HIS A 112 9.06 -3.91 -8.99
CA HIS A 112 9.98 -3.40 -7.96
C HIS A 112 9.85 -4.18 -6.65
N VAL A 113 10.76 -3.89 -5.74
CA VAL A 113 10.68 -4.25 -4.32
C VAL A 113 10.73 -2.97 -3.51
N ASP A 114 10.13 -2.99 -2.32
CA ASP A 114 10.05 -1.78 -1.49
C ASP A 114 11.30 -1.54 -0.62
N VAL A 115 12.17 -2.53 -0.53
CA VAL A 115 13.47 -2.45 0.13
C VAL A 115 14.56 -2.67 -0.91
N GLY A 116 15.19 -1.57 -1.34
CA GLY A 116 16.22 -1.59 -2.38
C GLY A 116 17.52 -0.88 -1.98
N ASP A 117 17.57 -0.24 -0.82
CA ASP A 117 18.71 0.54 -0.36
C ASP A 117 18.83 0.56 1.18
N TYR A 118 19.89 1.20 1.68
CA TYR A 118 20.14 1.29 3.12
C TYR A 118 19.02 2.05 3.86
N ALA A 119 18.47 3.10 3.29
CA ALA A 119 17.43 3.91 3.93
C ALA A 119 16.11 3.14 4.09
N SER A 120 15.75 2.31 3.11
CA SER A 120 14.55 1.47 3.14
C SER A 120 14.74 0.12 3.86
N ALA A 121 15.99 -0.28 4.17
CA ALA A 121 16.31 -1.59 4.76
C ALA A 121 15.65 -1.87 6.12
N ARG A 122 15.23 -0.83 6.84
CA ARG A 122 14.51 -0.94 8.12
C ARG A 122 13.04 -1.40 7.98
N ARG A 123 12.48 -1.41 6.77
CA ARG A 123 11.09 -1.83 6.50
C ARG A 123 10.97 -3.34 6.58
N PHE A 124 9.91 -3.84 7.22
CA PHE A 124 9.66 -5.28 7.28
C PHE A 124 8.21 -5.69 6.97
N MET A 125 7.27 -4.73 6.82
CA MET A 125 5.89 -4.98 6.46
C MET A 125 5.32 -3.85 5.61
N VAL A 126 4.60 -4.21 4.56
CA VAL A 126 3.87 -3.28 3.67
C VAL A 126 2.41 -3.25 4.06
N PHE A 127 1.82 -2.05 3.99
CA PHE A 127 0.37 -1.82 4.02
C PHE A 127 -0.03 -1.05 2.76
N PHE A 128 -0.82 -1.68 1.88
CA PHE A 128 -1.50 -1.01 0.77
C PHE A 128 -3.00 -1.10 0.96
N LEU A 129 -3.64 0.05 1.09
CA LEU A 129 -5.08 0.16 1.26
C LEU A 129 -5.68 0.76 -0.01
N TYR A 130 -6.51 0.01 -0.72
CA TYR A 130 -7.23 0.48 -1.89
C TYR A 130 -8.46 1.28 -1.45
N LEU A 131 -8.66 2.45 -2.05
CA LEU A 131 -9.75 3.36 -1.66
C LEU A 131 -10.95 3.29 -2.61
N ASN A 132 -10.81 2.65 -3.76
CA ASN A 132 -11.90 2.48 -4.72
C ASN A 132 -11.75 1.17 -5.47
N ASP A 133 -12.88 0.70 -5.98
CA ASP A 133 -12.89 -0.36 -6.97
C ASP A 133 -12.22 0.14 -8.24
N ASN A 134 -11.40 -0.69 -8.87
CA ASN A 134 -10.70 -0.28 -10.08
C ASN A 134 -10.47 -1.47 -11.02
N TYR A 135 -10.69 -1.23 -12.28
CA TYR A 135 -10.39 -2.17 -13.34
C TYR A 135 -9.03 -1.87 -13.95
N GLY A 136 -8.21 -2.89 -14.12
CA GLY A 136 -6.86 -2.81 -14.69
C GLY A 136 -5.76 -2.45 -13.70
N GLY A 137 -6.06 -1.67 -12.64
CA GLY A 137 -5.08 -1.17 -11.67
C GLY A 137 -4.66 -2.14 -10.59
N HIS A 138 -4.64 -3.43 -10.84
CA HIS A 138 -4.30 -4.48 -9.88
C HIS A 138 -2.82 -4.46 -9.46
N THR A 139 -2.54 -5.05 -8.30
CA THR A 139 -1.17 -5.38 -7.88
C THR A 139 -0.87 -6.82 -8.27
N TYR A 140 0.27 -7.04 -8.92
CA TYR A 140 0.68 -8.36 -9.41
C TYR A 140 2.03 -8.79 -8.83
N PHE A 141 2.05 -9.99 -8.28
CA PHE A 141 3.24 -10.66 -7.78
C PHE A 141 3.62 -11.78 -8.73
N SER A 142 4.57 -11.51 -9.64
CA SER A 142 4.92 -12.44 -10.73
C SER A 142 5.49 -13.78 -10.24
N GLU A 143 6.32 -13.77 -9.20
CA GLU A 143 6.90 -14.97 -8.62
C GLU A 143 5.86 -15.96 -8.05
N TYR A 144 4.68 -15.44 -7.67
CA TYR A 144 3.62 -16.21 -7.00
C TYR A 144 2.37 -16.37 -7.85
N ASP A 145 2.38 -15.84 -9.08
CA ASP A 145 1.22 -15.76 -9.96
C ASP A 145 -0.04 -15.28 -9.17
N THR A 146 0.12 -14.15 -8.49
CA THR A 146 -0.91 -13.63 -7.59
C THR A 146 -1.31 -12.23 -8.00
N VAL A 147 -2.59 -12.07 -8.30
CA VAL A 147 -3.23 -10.81 -8.65
C VAL A 147 -4.09 -10.34 -7.49
N VAL A 148 -3.92 -9.09 -7.06
CA VAL A 148 -4.78 -8.44 -6.08
C VAL A 148 -5.55 -7.32 -6.76
N GLN A 149 -6.87 -7.53 -6.92
CA GLN A 149 -7.75 -6.53 -7.50
C GLN A 149 -8.06 -5.43 -6.49
N PRO A 150 -7.97 -4.15 -6.89
CA PRO A 150 -8.41 -3.03 -6.06
C PRO A 150 -9.90 -3.13 -5.75
N LYS A 151 -10.24 -2.93 -4.48
CA LYS A 151 -11.60 -2.81 -3.98
C LYS A 151 -11.62 -1.81 -2.85
N ALA A 152 -12.65 -0.97 -2.79
CA ALA A 152 -12.79 0.02 -1.72
C ALA A 152 -12.67 -0.64 -0.34
N GLY A 153 -11.78 -0.09 0.50
CA GLY A 153 -11.53 -0.59 1.85
C GLY A 153 -10.72 -1.88 1.95
N LYS A 154 -10.18 -2.42 0.85
CA LYS A 154 -9.32 -3.61 0.87
C LYS A 154 -7.89 -3.24 1.27
N LEU A 155 -7.36 -3.94 2.26
CA LEU A 155 -5.97 -3.87 2.69
C LEU A 155 -5.19 -5.05 2.11
N LEU A 156 -4.02 -4.76 1.54
CA LEU A 156 -3.01 -5.74 1.14
C LEU A 156 -1.80 -5.61 2.07
N MET A 157 -1.35 -6.72 2.62
CA MET A 157 -0.16 -6.81 3.48
C MET A 157 0.79 -7.88 2.98
N PHE A 158 2.10 -7.57 2.95
CA PHE A 158 3.16 -8.50 2.55
C PHE A 158 4.53 -7.97 3.00
N PRO A 159 5.58 -8.82 3.08
CA PRO A 159 6.94 -8.36 3.36
C PRO A 159 7.52 -7.54 2.20
N PRO A 160 8.30 -6.46 2.45
CA PRO A 160 8.77 -5.54 1.41
C PRO A 160 10.05 -5.97 0.70
N THR A 161 10.61 -7.15 1.05
CA THR A 161 11.94 -7.59 0.64
C THR A 161 12.00 -8.12 -0.80
N TRP A 162 13.20 -8.40 -1.29
CA TRP A 162 13.50 -8.86 -2.66
C TRP A 162 12.72 -10.12 -3.08
N THR A 163 12.24 -10.91 -2.13
CA THR A 163 11.39 -12.09 -2.38
C THR A 163 9.97 -11.77 -2.81
N TYR A 164 9.54 -10.50 -2.71
CA TYR A 164 8.18 -10.05 -3.07
C TYR A 164 8.21 -8.99 -4.18
N LEU A 165 8.82 -9.36 -5.31
CA LEU A 165 8.77 -8.55 -6.52
C LEU A 165 7.31 -8.37 -6.97
N HIS A 166 6.89 -7.13 -7.16
CA HIS A 166 5.52 -6.81 -7.53
C HIS A 166 5.42 -5.57 -8.41
N ALA A 167 4.28 -5.41 -9.07
CA ALA A 167 3.95 -4.25 -9.88
C ALA A 167 2.55 -3.74 -9.56
N GLY A 168 2.37 -2.42 -9.64
CA GLY A 168 1.07 -1.78 -9.67
C GLY A 168 0.70 -1.43 -11.12
N HIS A 169 -0.23 -2.17 -11.70
CA HIS A 169 -0.63 -2.00 -13.10
C HIS A 169 -1.43 -0.73 -13.32
N LYS A 170 -1.48 -0.29 -14.58
CA LYS A 170 -2.25 0.88 -15.03
C LYS A 170 -3.74 0.67 -14.80
N PRO A 171 -4.45 1.65 -14.23
CA PRO A 171 -5.90 1.65 -14.30
C PRO A 171 -6.36 1.86 -15.75
N ILE A 172 -7.52 1.32 -16.12
CA ILE A 172 -8.01 1.38 -17.50
C ILE A 172 -9.06 2.48 -17.71
N GLU A 173 -10.08 2.54 -16.86
CA GLU A 173 -11.23 3.42 -17.07
C GLU A 173 -11.30 4.59 -16.10
N THR A 174 -10.99 4.33 -14.83
CA THR A 174 -11.12 5.31 -13.76
C THR A 174 -9.82 5.43 -12.97
N PRO A 175 -9.57 6.58 -12.31
CA PRO A 175 -8.41 6.72 -11.45
C PRO A 175 -8.40 5.68 -10.33
N LYS A 176 -7.21 5.16 -10.01
CA LYS A 176 -6.97 4.30 -8.85
C LYS A 176 -6.38 5.12 -7.71
N TYR A 177 -6.93 4.96 -6.51
CA TYR A 177 -6.42 5.59 -5.30
C TYR A 177 -5.98 4.53 -4.30
N ILE A 178 -4.78 4.70 -3.76
CA ILE A 178 -4.23 3.83 -2.72
C ILE A 178 -3.63 4.67 -1.60
N ILE A 179 -3.60 4.08 -0.41
CA ILE A 179 -2.79 4.56 0.72
C ILE A 179 -1.71 3.52 0.97
N GLY A 180 -0.47 3.98 1.10
CA GLY A 180 0.68 3.15 1.42
C GLY A 180 1.39 3.59 2.69
N SER A 181 1.82 2.62 3.48
CA SER A 181 2.72 2.79 4.62
C SER A 181 3.49 1.50 4.87
N TYR A 182 4.42 1.55 5.81
CA TYR A 182 5.24 0.41 6.20
C TYR A 182 5.33 0.31 7.72
N LEU A 183 5.58 -0.89 8.23
CA LEU A 183 6.21 -1.03 9.53
C LEU A 183 7.72 -1.07 9.36
N HIS A 184 8.43 -0.40 10.26
CA HIS A 184 9.88 -0.41 10.31
C HIS A 184 10.40 -0.69 11.72
N TYR A 185 11.61 -1.22 11.81
CA TYR A 185 12.33 -1.37 13.07
C TYR A 185 12.61 0.00 13.70
N LEU A 186 12.51 0.08 15.04
CA LEU A 186 12.89 1.25 15.84
C LEU A 186 14.18 1.00 16.61
#